data_46c98892d37682e9e5b6dc195e8abdb2
#
_entry.id   46c98892d37682e9e5b6dc195e8abdb2
#
_cell.length_a   1.000
_cell.length_b   1.000
_cell.length_c   1.000
_cell.angle_alpha   90.00
_cell.angle_beta   90.00
_cell.angle_gamma   90.00
#
_symmetry.space_group_name_H-M   'P 1'
#
loop_
_entity.id
_entity.type
_entity.pdbx_description
1 polymer ?
#
loop_
_entity_poly.entity_id
_entity_poly.type
_entity_poly.pdbx_seq_one_letter_code
_entity_poly.pdbx_strand_id
1 'polypeptide(L)'
;MPVFTTSFCALIFFVYILDNFLLIPKTETVTVKEKLWSGHNKGYINHALHLSEKKIKRGQIWRLVSSSLLHIGTWHIVSNITATLIVGCAVESQLGAAKTALCYIGATFISGLYMAFVYKLGEGEGASTGIYGLIAVFVMLAVKNGTFFFSPVPAIALIVLAVYTVGGMLLGKTTAFEHISGFAGGLLMGFILM
;
A
#
# COMPACT_ATOMS: atom_id res chain seq x y z
N MET A 1 -2.47 22.05 -3.09
CA MET A 1 -1.80 20.76 -3.50
C MET A 1 -2.12 19.71 -2.45
N PRO A 2 -2.32 18.44 -2.84
CA PRO A 2 -2.52 17.33 -1.92
C PRO A 2 -1.22 17.05 -1.14
N VAL A 3 -1.18 17.53 0.11
CA VAL A 3 0.04 17.54 0.94
C VAL A 3 0.41 16.14 1.40
N PHE A 4 -0.55 15.36 1.94
CA PHE A 4 -0.29 14.00 2.37
C PHE A 4 0.16 13.12 1.20
N THR A 5 -0.61 13.12 0.13
CA THR A 5 -0.37 12.27 -1.04
C THR A 5 1.01 12.50 -1.65
N THR A 6 1.37 13.76 -1.90
CA THR A 6 2.67 14.09 -2.50
C THR A 6 3.84 13.81 -1.55
N SER A 7 3.68 14.15 -0.26
CA SER A 7 4.72 13.85 0.75
C SER A 7 4.93 12.36 0.94
N PHE A 8 3.85 11.58 0.94
CA PHE A 8 3.94 10.14 1.06
C PHE A 8 4.61 9.50 -0.17
N CYS A 9 4.27 9.93 -1.39
CA CYS A 9 4.95 9.47 -2.61
C CYS A 9 6.46 9.80 -2.58
N ALA A 10 6.82 11.00 -2.15
CA ALA A 10 8.23 11.38 -2.01
C ALA A 10 8.95 10.51 -0.95
N LEU A 11 8.29 10.24 0.18
CA LEU A 11 8.84 9.40 1.25
C LEU A 11 9.10 7.96 0.77
N ILE A 12 8.13 7.30 0.14
CA ILE A 12 8.31 5.92 -0.33
C ILE A 12 9.36 5.84 -1.43
N PHE A 13 9.45 6.84 -2.30
CA PHE A 13 10.51 6.91 -3.31
C PHE A 13 11.89 7.07 -2.67
N PHE A 14 12.02 7.96 -1.69
CA PHE A 14 13.27 8.14 -0.95
C PHE A 14 13.70 6.87 -0.21
N VAL A 15 12.77 6.22 0.51
CA VAL A 15 13.03 4.95 1.19
C VAL A 15 13.46 3.88 0.20
N TYR A 16 12.82 3.81 -0.97
CA TYR A 16 13.18 2.87 -2.03
C TYR A 16 14.63 3.08 -2.52
N ILE A 17 15.04 4.32 -2.76
CA ILE A 17 16.42 4.63 -3.17
C ILE A 17 17.43 4.26 -2.06
N LEU A 18 17.13 4.63 -0.82
CA LEU A 18 18.00 4.30 0.30
C LEU A 18 18.18 2.79 0.45
N ASP A 19 17.10 2.04 0.46
CA ASP A 19 17.12 0.61 0.78
C ASP A 19 17.65 -0.25 -0.37
N ASN A 20 17.37 0.12 -1.62
CA ASN A 20 17.75 -0.70 -2.77
C ASN A 20 19.12 -0.31 -3.39
N PHE A 21 19.63 0.89 -3.12
CA PHE A 21 20.86 1.37 -3.79
C PHE A 21 21.97 1.82 -2.84
N LEU A 22 21.62 2.36 -1.66
CA LEU A 22 22.60 2.99 -0.78
C LEU A 22 22.89 2.17 0.49
N LEU A 23 21.86 1.60 1.13
CA LEU A 23 21.99 0.92 2.43
C LEU A 23 21.86 -0.60 2.29
N ILE A 24 22.66 -1.18 1.38
CA ILE A 24 22.75 -2.63 1.16
C ILE A 24 23.88 -3.20 2.01
N PRO A 25 23.67 -4.31 2.74
CA PRO A 25 24.75 -4.99 3.45
C PRO A 25 25.88 -5.39 2.50
N LYS A 26 27.13 -5.20 2.91
CA LYS A 26 28.32 -5.56 2.12
C LYS A 26 28.42 -7.05 1.79
N THR A 27 27.75 -7.88 2.58
CA THR A 27 27.66 -9.34 2.38
C THR A 27 26.71 -9.76 1.27
N GLU A 28 25.89 -8.82 0.76
CA GLU A 28 24.89 -9.07 -0.26
C GLU A 28 25.38 -8.59 -1.63
N THR A 29 25.56 -9.54 -2.55
CA THR A 29 25.83 -9.24 -3.96
C THR A 29 24.49 -9.18 -4.69
N VAL A 30 23.99 -7.97 -4.94
CA VAL A 30 22.74 -7.77 -5.67
C VAL A 30 23.06 -7.20 -7.04
N THR A 31 22.70 -7.91 -8.09
CA THR A 31 22.90 -7.45 -9.47
C THR A 31 21.96 -6.29 -9.80
N VAL A 32 22.35 -5.46 -10.79
CA VAL A 32 21.47 -4.37 -11.27
C VAL A 32 20.12 -4.90 -11.75
N LYS A 33 20.11 -6.07 -12.38
CA LYS A 33 18.88 -6.74 -12.83
C LYS A 33 17.95 -7.09 -11.65
N GLU A 34 18.50 -7.64 -10.58
CA GLU A 34 17.73 -7.95 -9.36
C GLU A 34 17.20 -6.68 -8.70
N LYS A 35 17.96 -5.59 -8.66
CA LYS A 35 17.49 -4.30 -8.13
C LYS A 35 16.31 -3.72 -8.91
N LEU A 36 16.32 -3.85 -10.24
CA LEU A 36 15.33 -3.23 -11.11
C LEU A 36 14.08 -4.09 -11.35
N TRP A 37 14.23 -5.41 -11.45
CA TRP A 37 13.16 -6.29 -11.96
C TRP A 37 12.63 -7.31 -10.97
N SER A 38 13.50 -8.00 -10.27
CA SER A 38 13.10 -9.14 -9.42
C SER A 38 13.06 -8.81 -7.93
N GLY A 39 13.56 -7.63 -7.55
CA GLY A 39 13.43 -7.08 -6.22
C GLY A 39 13.76 -8.04 -5.09
N HIS A 40 15.00 -8.35 -4.89
CA HIS A 40 15.43 -8.88 -3.60
C HIS A 40 15.72 -7.70 -2.68
N ASN A 41 14.75 -7.41 -1.84
CA ASN A 41 14.88 -6.35 -0.85
C ASN A 41 15.67 -6.90 0.34
N LYS A 42 17.00 -6.73 0.27
CA LYS A 42 17.95 -7.17 1.29
C LYS A 42 18.58 -5.99 2.03
N GLY A 43 18.01 -4.80 1.90
CA GLY A 43 18.46 -3.58 2.55
C GLY A 43 18.25 -3.61 4.07
N TYR A 44 19.05 -2.81 4.79
CA TYR A 44 18.91 -2.66 6.25
C TYR A 44 17.54 -2.12 6.65
N ILE A 45 16.95 -1.22 5.84
CA ILE A 45 15.65 -0.63 6.11
C ILE A 45 14.57 -1.70 5.98
N ASN A 46 14.65 -2.55 4.96
CA ASN A 46 13.73 -3.67 4.80
C ASN A 46 13.73 -4.56 6.04
N HIS A 47 14.89 -5.00 6.49
CA HIS A 47 14.99 -5.84 7.70
C HIS A 47 14.37 -5.20 8.95
N ALA A 48 14.39 -3.87 9.04
CA ALA A 48 13.82 -3.12 10.16
C ALA A 48 12.29 -2.96 10.05
N LEU A 49 11.75 -2.80 8.84
CA LEU A 49 10.40 -2.29 8.61
C LEU A 49 9.40 -3.27 7.95
N HIS A 50 9.85 -4.34 7.25
CA HIS A 50 8.95 -5.26 6.56
C HIS A 50 7.95 -5.92 7.53
N LEU A 51 6.75 -6.22 7.07
CA LEU A 51 5.78 -7.01 7.81
C LEU A 51 6.39 -8.39 8.08
N SER A 52 6.39 -8.81 9.33
CA SER A 52 6.89 -10.12 9.73
C SER A 52 6.05 -10.64 10.89
N GLU A 53 5.27 -11.70 10.64
CA GLU A 53 4.41 -12.33 11.63
C GLU A 53 5.19 -12.64 12.93
N LYS A 54 6.37 -13.24 12.79
CA LYS A 54 7.25 -13.60 13.91
C LYS A 54 7.64 -12.39 14.77
N LYS A 55 8.02 -11.28 14.12
CA LYS A 55 8.48 -10.05 14.80
C LYS A 55 7.32 -9.28 15.40
N ILE A 56 6.16 -9.25 14.73
CA ILE A 56 4.93 -8.64 15.24
C ILE A 56 4.48 -9.35 16.53
N LYS A 57 4.46 -10.68 16.56
CA LYS A 57 4.16 -11.45 17.77
C LYS A 57 5.14 -11.23 18.93
N ARG A 58 6.33 -10.70 18.66
CA ARG A 58 7.32 -10.27 19.66
C ARG A 58 7.20 -8.79 20.05
N GLY A 59 6.11 -8.13 19.67
CA GLY A 59 5.82 -6.74 20.04
C GLY A 59 6.26 -5.68 19.02
N GLN A 60 6.81 -6.04 17.87
CA GLN A 60 7.21 -5.06 16.84
C GLN A 60 6.01 -4.64 15.99
N ILE A 61 5.00 -4.04 16.64
CA ILE A 61 3.70 -3.69 16.03
C ILE A 61 3.79 -2.59 14.95
N TRP A 62 4.84 -1.75 14.97
CA TRP A 62 5.04 -0.74 13.93
C TRP A 62 5.11 -1.34 12.52
N ARG A 63 5.51 -2.61 12.41
CA ARG A 63 5.62 -3.34 11.13
C ARG A 63 4.30 -3.51 10.41
N LEU A 64 3.17 -3.41 11.13
CA LEU A 64 1.82 -3.42 10.54
C LEU A 64 1.59 -2.25 9.58
N VAL A 65 2.31 -1.14 9.78
CA VAL A 65 2.20 0.07 8.94
C VAL A 65 3.50 0.36 8.19
N SER A 66 4.65 0.20 8.85
CA SER A 66 5.94 0.58 8.24
C SER A 66 6.32 -0.25 7.01
N SER A 67 5.78 -1.47 6.88
CA SER A 67 5.94 -2.29 5.68
C SER A 67 5.42 -1.62 4.41
N SER A 68 4.46 -0.69 4.54
CA SER A 68 3.93 0.08 3.41
C SER A 68 4.91 1.09 2.80
N LEU A 69 6.01 1.37 3.49
CA LEU A 69 7.09 2.24 2.97
C LEU A 69 8.06 1.50 2.04
N LEU A 70 8.01 0.18 2.04
CA LEU A 70 8.97 -0.67 1.33
C LEU A 70 8.44 -1.15 0.00
N HIS A 71 9.32 -1.29 -0.99
CA HIS A 71 8.94 -1.75 -2.33
C HIS A 71 10.01 -2.64 -2.95
N ILE A 72 9.58 -3.77 -3.48
CA ILE A 72 10.42 -4.72 -4.22
C ILE A 72 10.37 -4.38 -5.71
N GLY A 73 11.49 -3.89 -6.24
CA GLY A 73 11.66 -3.61 -7.67
C GLY A 73 10.96 -2.34 -8.17
N THR A 74 11.44 -1.86 -9.30
CA THR A 74 11.04 -0.56 -9.88
C THR A 74 9.57 -0.53 -10.30
N TRP A 75 9.06 -1.62 -10.89
CA TRP A 75 7.65 -1.66 -11.29
C TRP A 75 6.70 -1.56 -10.11
N HIS A 76 7.05 -2.19 -8.99
CA HIS A 76 6.22 -2.14 -7.79
C HIS A 76 6.13 -0.72 -7.23
N ILE A 77 7.27 -0.02 -7.10
CA ILE A 77 7.25 1.37 -6.61
C ILE A 77 6.58 2.34 -7.60
N VAL A 78 6.84 2.22 -8.91
CA VAL A 78 6.24 3.09 -9.92
C VAL A 78 4.72 2.92 -9.96
N SER A 79 4.21 1.69 -9.97
CA SER A 79 2.77 1.43 -9.96
C SER A 79 2.09 1.96 -8.69
N ASN A 80 2.72 1.78 -7.53
CA ASN A 80 2.19 2.27 -6.26
C ASN A 80 2.20 3.80 -6.16
N ILE A 81 3.26 4.47 -6.62
CA ILE A 81 3.30 5.95 -6.69
C ILE A 81 2.20 6.45 -7.62
N THR A 82 2.08 5.88 -8.81
CA THR A 82 1.06 6.28 -9.77
C THR A 82 -0.36 6.11 -9.21
N ALA A 83 -0.67 4.95 -8.63
CA ALA A 83 -1.96 4.69 -8.01
C ALA A 83 -2.22 5.62 -6.82
N THR A 84 -1.21 5.86 -5.96
CA THR A 84 -1.31 6.79 -4.83
C THR A 84 -1.60 8.21 -5.31
N LEU A 85 -0.91 8.69 -6.34
CA LEU A 85 -1.17 10.03 -6.90
C LEU A 85 -2.59 10.15 -7.43
N ILE A 86 -3.07 9.18 -8.20
CA ILE A 86 -4.42 9.22 -8.79
C ILE A 86 -5.49 9.18 -7.69
N VAL A 87 -5.49 8.16 -6.85
CA VAL A 87 -6.55 7.94 -5.87
C VAL A 87 -6.37 8.83 -4.64
N GLY A 88 -5.14 8.98 -4.16
CA GLY A 88 -4.84 9.81 -3.00
C GLY A 88 -5.19 11.27 -3.23
N CYS A 89 -4.83 11.85 -4.38
CA CYS A 89 -5.23 13.22 -4.71
C CYS A 89 -6.74 13.38 -4.78
N ALA A 90 -7.45 12.41 -5.36
CA ALA A 90 -8.91 12.46 -5.45
C ALA A 90 -9.59 12.39 -4.07
N VAL A 91 -9.09 11.55 -3.16
CA VAL A 91 -9.59 11.45 -1.77
C VAL A 91 -9.20 12.68 -0.97
N GLU A 92 -7.95 13.11 -1.05
CA GLU A 92 -7.43 14.25 -0.28
C GLU A 92 -8.11 15.57 -0.66
N SER A 93 -8.47 15.75 -1.93
CA SER A 93 -9.23 16.93 -2.36
C SER A 93 -10.62 17.04 -1.71
N GLN A 94 -11.20 15.94 -1.25
CA GLN A 94 -12.53 15.87 -0.64
C GLN A 94 -12.48 15.81 0.90
N LEU A 95 -11.52 15.07 1.46
CA LEU A 95 -11.43 14.83 2.91
C LEU A 95 -10.36 15.67 3.62
N GLY A 96 -9.43 16.27 2.86
CA GLY A 96 -8.23 16.91 3.39
C GLY A 96 -7.15 15.91 3.81
N ALA A 97 -5.93 16.43 4.03
CA ALA A 97 -4.72 15.64 4.26
C ALA A 97 -4.82 14.71 5.48
N ALA A 98 -5.30 15.23 6.61
CA ALA A 98 -5.35 14.47 7.87
C ALA A 98 -6.27 13.25 7.77
N LYS A 99 -7.49 13.40 7.27
CA LYS A 99 -8.42 12.26 7.13
C LYS A 99 -7.92 11.26 6.08
N THR A 100 -7.32 11.72 4.99
CA THR A 100 -6.74 10.85 3.96
C THR A 100 -5.59 10.03 4.54
N ALA A 101 -4.70 10.64 5.32
CA ALA A 101 -3.64 9.93 6.03
C ALA A 101 -4.20 8.88 7.01
N LEU A 102 -5.21 9.24 7.80
CA LEU A 102 -5.87 8.30 8.72
C LEU A 102 -6.54 7.14 7.99
N CYS A 103 -7.19 7.38 6.85
CA CYS A 103 -7.76 6.32 6.02
C CYS A 103 -6.67 5.36 5.51
N TYR A 104 -5.58 5.92 4.97
CA TYR A 104 -4.45 5.13 4.47
C TYR A 104 -3.82 4.28 5.57
N ILE A 105 -3.42 4.92 6.68
CA ILE A 105 -2.74 4.26 7.80
C ILE A 105 -3.67 3.22 8.45
N GLY A 106 -4.93 3.56 8.68
CA GLY A 106 -5.91 2.66 9.28
C GLY A 106 -6.18 1.43 8.42
N ALA A 107 -6.35 1.61 7.10
CA ALA A 107 -6.51 0.50 6.17
C ALA A 107 -5.28 -0.42 6.14
N THR A 108 -4.08 0.17 6.09
CA THR A 108 -2.82 -0.57 6.14
C THR A 108 -2.69 -1.35 7.45
N PHE A 109 -3.00 -0.72 8.58
CA PHE A 109 -2.96 -1.35 9.91
C PHE A 109 -3.92 -2.53 10.03
N ILE A 110 -5.18 -2.35 9.60
CA ILE A 110 -6.21 -3.40 9.63
C ILE A 110 -5.81 -4.57 8.73
N SER A 111 -5.33 -4.29 7.52
CA SER A 111 -4.80 -5.31 6.62
C SER A 111 -3.61 -6.03 7.24
N GLY A 112 -2.67 -5.29 7.82
CA GLY A 112 -1.50 -5.85 8.50
C GLY A 112 -1.87 -6.80 9.64
N LEU A 113 -2.89 -6.45 10.45
CA LEU A 113 -3.44 -7.35 11.48
C LEU A 113 -4.03 -8.62 10.87
N TYR A 114 -4.84 -8.49 9.83
CA TYR A 114 -5.41 -9.64 9.14
C TYR A 114 -4.32 -10.55 8.58
N MET A 115 -3.33 -9.98 7.89
CA MET A 115 -2.24 -10.74 7.28
C MET A 115 -1.35 -11.41 8.31
N ALA A 116 -1.07 -10.76 9.44
CA ALA A 116 -0.21 -11.31 10.48
C ALA A 116 -0.91 -12.38 11.34
N PHE A 117 -2.19 -12.23 11.66
CA PHE A 117 -2.85 -13.09 12.65
C PHE A 117 -3.88 -14.06 12.09
N VAL A 118 -4.52 -13.71 10.97
CA VAL A 118 -5.56 -14.52 10.33
C VAL A 118 -5.00 -15.32 9.16
N TYR A 119 -4.44 -14.62 8.17
CA TYR A 119 -3.86 -15.26 6.99
C TYR A 119 -2.51 -15.94 7.29
N LYS A 120 -1.78 -15.43 8.30
CA LYS A 120 -0.47 -15.92 8.74
C LYS A 120 0.57 -15.83 7.62
N LEU A 121 0.58 -14.68 6.93
CA LEU A 121 1.63 -14.33 5.97
C LEU A 121 2.96 -14.21 6.70
N GLY A 122 3.96 -14.97 6.28
CA GLY A 122 5.27 -14.93 6.91
C GLY A 122 5.93 -13.55 6.84
N GLU A 123 6.01 -12.98 5.64
CA GLU A 123 6.63 -11.67 5.37
C GLU A 123 5.91 -10.96 4.23
N GLY A 124 5.86 -9.61 4.27
CA GLY A 124 5.21 -8.79 3.24
C GLY A 124 5.66 -7.33 3.26
N GLU A 125 5.43 -6.63 2.14
CA GLU A 125 5.77 -5.22 1.97
C GLU A 125 5.04 -4.59 0.78
N GLY A 126 4.84 -3.28 0.83
CA GLY A 126 4.23 -2.50 -0.23
C GLY A 126 3.12 -1.56 0.25
N ALA A 127 2.98 -0.44 -0.45
CA ALA A 127 1.94 0.55 -0.17
C ALA A 127 0.54 0.11 -0.60
N SER A 128 0.42 -0.97 -1.36
CA SER A 128 -0.82 -1.36 -2.03
C SER A 128 -2.00 -1.54 -1.09
N THR A 129 -1.81 -2.10 0.11
CA THR A 129 -2.89 -2.28 1.09
C THR A 129 -3.56 -0.96 1.47
N GLY A 130 -2.77 0.09 1.73
CA GLY A 130 -3.29 1.43 2.01
C GLY A 130 -3.92 2.09 0.78
N ILE A 131 -3.36 1.85 -0.41
CA ILE A 131 -3.93 2.34 -1.68
C ILE A 131 -5.31 1.72 -1.93
N TYR A 132 -5.46 0.41 -1.73
CA TYR A 132 -6.77 -0.25 -1.82
C TYR A 132 -7.75 0.28 -0.77
N GLY A 133 -7.25 0.66 0.41
CA GLY A 133 -8.03 1.39 1.39
C GLY A 133 -8.53 2.75 0.88
N LEU A 134 -7.66 3.54 0.24
CA LEU A 134 -8.07 4.80 -0.38
C LEU A 134 -9.03 4.60 -1.56
N ILE A 135 -8.91 3.54 -2.35
CA ILE A 135 -9.86 3.19 -3.40
C ILE A 135 -11.25 2.94 -2.78
N ALA A 136 -11.34 2.22 -1.68
CA ALA A 136 -12.59 1.98 -0.97
C ALA A 136 -13.23 3.29 -0.51
N VAL A 137 -12.45 4.17 0.11
CA VAL A 137 -12.90 5.51 0.55
C VAL A 137 -13.37 6.35 -0.64
N PHE A 138 -12.63 6.32 -1.76
CA PHE A 138 -13.02 7.02 -2.98
C PHE A 138 -14.36 6.54 -3.53
N VAL A 139 -14.60 5.23 -3.56
CA VAL A 139 -15.88 4.65 -3.97
C VAL A 139 -16.99 5.11 -3.04
N MET A 140 -16.79 5.10 -1.71
CA MET A 140 -17.77 5.58 -0.75
C MET A 140 -18.12 7.07 -0.96
N LEU A 141 -17.11 7.91 -1.20
CA LEU A 141 -17.29 9.33 -1.52
C LEU A 141 -18.09 9.52 -2.80
N ALA A 142 -17.81 8.74 -3.83
CA ALA A 142 -18.53 8.80 -5.10
C ALA A 142 -20.01 8.40 -4.94
N VAL A 143 -20.30 7.39 -4.13
CA VAL A 143 -21.67 6.98 -3.80
C VAL A 143 -22.37 8.07 -2.99
N LYS A 144 -21.73 8.59 -1.93
CA LYS A 144 -22.27 9.64 -1.07
C LYS A 144 -22.62 10.93 -1.83
N ASN A 145 -21.76 11.31 -2.77
CA ASN A 145 -21.92 12.51 -3.60
C ASN A 145 -22.83 12.30 -4.81
N GLY A 146 -23.39 11.10 -5.02
CA GLY A 146 -24.22 10.77 -6.17
C GLY A 146 -23.49 10.75 -7.50
N THR A 147 -22.14 10.79 -7.50
CA THR A 147 -21.33 10.87 -8.73
C THR A 147 -20.94 9.49 -9.28
N PHE A 148 -21.23 8.42 -8.56
CA PHE A 148 -20.82 7.07 -8.91
C PHE A 148 -21.27 6.64 -10.31
N PHE A 149 -22.52 6.97 -10.68
CA PHE A 149 -23.10 6.60 -11.98
C PHE A 149 -22.83 7.62 -13.10
N PHE A 150 -22.38 8.83 -12.76
CA PHE A 150 -22.20 9.93 -13.70
C PHE A 150 -20.73 10.25 -14.00
N SER A 151 -19.81 9.64 -13.29
CA SER A 151 -18.37 9.79 -13.52
C SER A 151 -17.75 8.43 -13.87
N PRO A 152 -16.93 8.34 -14.91
CA PRO A 152 -16.23 7.10 -15.26
C PRO A 152 -15.13 6.73 -14.24
N VAL A 153 -14.70 7.68 -13.43
CA VAL A 153 -13.54 7.50 -12.54
C VAL A 153 -13.75 6.43 -11.46
N PRO A 154 -14.90 6.36 -10.73
CA PRO A 154 -15.16 5.27 -9.80
C PRO A 154 -15.23 3.90 -10.48
N ALA A 155 -15.82 3.83 -11.66
CA ALA A 155 -15.89 2.59 -12.43
C ALA A 155 -14.50 2.13 -12.87
N ILE A 156 -13.65 3.05 -13.34
CA ILE A 156 -12.25 2.77 -13.68
C ILE A 156 -11.48 2.30 -12.44
N ALA A 157 -11.67 2.94 -11.28
CA ALA A 157 -11.03 2.52 -10.03
C ALA A 157 -11.43 1.09 -9.64
N LEU A 158 -12.71 0.72 -9.78
CA LEU A 158 -13.19 -0.65 -9.53
C LEU A 158 -12.66 -1.66 -10.56
N ILE A 159 -12.58 -1.28 -11.84
CA ILE A 159 -11.98 -2.14 -12.89
C ILE A 159 -10.50 -2.37 -12.59
N VAL A 160 -9.76 -1.31 -12.26
CA VAL A 160 -8.35 -1.42 -11.86
C VAL A 160 -8.22 -2.32 -10.62
N LEU A 161 -9.06 -2.13 -9.61
CA LEU A 161 -9.14 -3.00 -8.44
C LEU A 161 -9.37 -4.47 -8.84
N ALA A 162 -10.36 -4.74 -9.67
CA ALA A 162 -10.68 -6.09 -10.11
C ALA A 162 -9.52 -6.73 -10.90
N VAL A 163 -8.95 -5.99 -11.87
CA VAL A 163 -7.81 -6.48 -12.68
C VAL A 163 -6.59 -6.78 -11.80
N TYR A 164 -6.24 -5.90 -10.86
CA TYR A 164 -5.12 -6.12 -9.95
C TYR A 164 -5.41 -7.27 -8.98
N THR A 165 -6.64 -7.40 -8.48
CA THR A 165 -7.03 -8.50 -7.58
C THR A 165 -6.99 -9.84 -8.33
N VAL A 166 -7.56 -9.91 -9.53
CA VAL A 166 -7.53 -11.11 -10.37
C VAL A 166 -6.10 -11.42 -10.83
N GLY A 167 -5.35 -10.41 -11.26
CA GLY A 167 -3.93 -10.56 -11.58
C GLY A 167 -3.11 -11.05 -10.39
N GLY A 168 -3.36 -10.52 -9.20
CA GLY A 168 -2.76 -10.99 -7.95
C GLY A 168 -3.13 -12.44 -7.62
N MET A 169 -4.36 -12.87 -7.90
CA MET A 169 -4.76 -14.27 -7.75
C MET A 169 -4.03 -15.21 -8.73
N LEU A 170 -3.76 -14.74 -9.93
CA LEU A 170 -2.98 -15.47 -10.93
C LEU A 170 -1.49 -15.53 -10.58
N LEU A 171 -0.96 -14.48 -9.96
CA LEU A 171 0.44 -14.38 -9.51
C LEU A 171 0.67 -14.99 -8.11
N GLY A 172 -0.39 -15.14 -7.31
CA GLY A 172 -0.36 -15.74 -5.99
C GLY A 172 -1.52 -15.27 -5.11
N LYS A 173 -2.15 -16.21 -4.39
CA LYS A 173 -3.32 -15.93 -3.54
C LYS A 173 -3.05 -14.87 -2.45
N THR A 174 -1.82 -14.78 -1.99
CA THR A 174 -1.39 -13.86 -0.93
C THR A 174 -1.69 -12.39 -1.27
N THR A 175 -1.26 -11.93 -2.44
CA THR A 175 -1.44 -10.53 -2.88
C THR A 175 -2.92 -10.16 -2.97
N ALA A 176 -3.79 -11.10 -3.40
CA ALA A 176 -5.22 -10.87 -3.45
C ALA A 176 -5.80 -10.62 -2.05
N PHE A 177 -5.41 -11.42 -1.06
CA PHE A 177 -5.89 -11.23 0.33
C PHE A 177 -5.37 -9.94 0.96
N GLU A 178 -4.13 -9.53 0.67
CA GLU A 178 -3.61 -8.21 1.08
C GLU A 178 -4.47 -7.07 0.53
N HIS A 179 -4.80 -7.11 -0.75
CA HIS A 179 -5.61 -6.08 -1.40
C HIS A 179 -7.05 -6.06 -0.88
N ILE A 180 -7.71 -7.22 -0.77
CA ILE A 180 -9.08 -7.34 -0.26
C ILE A 180 -9.15 -6.85 1.19
N SER A 181 -8.20 -7.24 2.05
CA SER A 181 -8.16 -6.79 3.45
C SER A 181 -7.88 -5.29 3.56
N GLY A 182 -7.03 -4.73 2.70
CA GLY A 182 -6.80 -3.29 2.59
C GLY A 182 -8.06 -2.53 2.18
N PHE A 183 -8.80 -3.03 1.19
CA PHE A 183 -10.08 -2.46 0.75
C PHE A 183 -11.12 -2.50 1.88
N ALA A 184 -11.26 -3.63 2.56
CA ALA A 184 -12.18 -3.77 3.72
C ALA A 184 -11.79 -2.81 4.86
N GLY A 185 -10.51 -2.66 5.15
CA GLY A 185 -9.99 -1.67 6.11
C GLY A 185 -10.36 -0.24 5.71
N GLY A 186 -10.27 0.07 4.41
CA GLY A 186 -10.67 1.38 3.87
C GLY A 186 -12.16 1.65 4.00
N LEU A 187 -13.02 0.64 3.76
CA LEU A 187 -14.48 0.78 4.01
C LEU A 187 -14.75 1.12 5.47
N LEU A 188 -14.09 0.44 6.41
CA LEU A 188 -14.26 0.71 7.84
C LEU A 188 -13.78 2.12 8.20
N MET A 189 -12.60 2.52 7.72
CA MET A 189 -12.07 3.87 7.99
C MET A 189 -12.92 4.97 7.35
N GLY A 190 -13.42 4.75 6.13
CA GLY A 190 -14.37 5.66 5.48
C GLY A 190 -15.65 5.81 6.27
N PHE A 191 -16.21 4.73 6.77
CA PHE A 191 -17.41 4.78 7.63
C PHE A 191 -17.19 5.59 8.93
N ILE A 192 -16.00 5.49 9.52
CA ILE A 192 -15.65 6.21 10.77
C ILE A 192 -15.40 7.71 10.52
N LEU A 193 -14.80 8.08 9.40
CA LEU A 193 -14.25 9.42 9.18
C LEU A 193 -15.08 10.32 8.24
N MET A 194 -16.07 9.77 7.53
CA MET A 194 -16.93 10.48 6.58
C MET A 194 -18.30 10.79 7.16
#